data_bb5ff02eb0aa3da13954f94757099429
#
_entry.id   bb5ff02eb0aa3da13954f94757099429
#
_cell.length_a   1.000
_cell.length_b   1.000
_cell.length_c   1.000
_cell.angle_alpha   90.00
_cell.angle_beta   90.00
_cell.angle_gamma   90.00
#
_symmetry.space_group_name_H-M   'P 1'
#
loop_
_entity.id
_entity.type
_entity.pdbx_description
1 polymer ?
#
loop_
_entity_poly.entity_id
_entity_poly.type
_entity_poly.pdbx_seq_one_letter_code
_entity_poly.pdbx_strand_id
1 'polypeptide(L)'
;PVGEPIPLNVFAGQVLGREMELKDFLTDDSVIVGLGDIYSDEVLFHAGLAYNRGSATLSTQEVRRLYRALIETVHDAIKYRGTSIESRPFVDAYGEPGDFGIHLAVYGRAGELSPRSRAPIQRIKLKGRWAYYCDTQV
;
A
#
# COMPACT_ATOMS: atom_id res chain seq x y z
N PRO A 1 4.88 -17.66 -5.31
CA PRO A 1 4.88 -17.80 -3.86
C PRO A 1 4.98 -16.46 -3.18
N VAL A 2 4.52 -16.44 -1.98
CA VAL A 2 4.38 -15.20 -1.26
C VAL A 2 5.69 -14.47 -1.08
N GLY A 3 6.76 -15.13 -0.90
CA GLY A 3 8.01 -14.46 -0.63
C GLY A 3 8.80 -14.01 -1.83
N GLU A 4 8.34 -14.30 -3.03
CA GLU A 4 9.11 -14.00 -4.22
C GLU A 4 8.62 -12.71 -4.86
N PRO A 5 9.51 -11.73 -5.01
CA PRO A 5 9.08 -10.48 -5.63
C PRO A 5 8.87 -10.64 -7.13
N ILE A 6 7.94 -9.86 -7.64
CA ILE A 6 7.74 -9.75 -9.08
C ILE A 6 8.95 -9.01 -9.65
N PRO A 7 9.57 -9.47 -10.74
CA PRO A 7 10.67 -8.71 -11.33
C PRO A 7 10.23 -7.33 -11.80
N LEU A 8 11.12 -6.37 -11.71
CA LEU A 8 10.78 -4.98 -12.04
C LEU A 8 10.24 -4.84 -13.46
N ASN A 9 10.86 -5.53 -14.43
CA ASN A 9 10.41 -5.38 -15.81
C ASN A 9 9.01 -5.94 -16.02
N VAL A 10 8.65 -7.00 -15.30
CA VAL A 10 7.30 -7.56 -15.37
C VAL A 10 6.32 -6.59 -14.72
N PHE A 11 6.68 -6.07 -13.56
CA PHE A 11 5.82 -5.12 -12.85
C PHE A 11 5.58 -3.88 -13.70
N ALA A 12 6.62 -3.32 -14.29
CA ALA A 12 6.50 -2.14 -15.13
C ALA A 12 5.56 -2.38 -16.30
N GLY A 13 5.66 -3.56 -16.92
CA GLY A 13 4.77 -3.89 -18.03
C GLY A 13 3.32 -3.97 -17.59
N GLN A 14 3.06 -4.50 -16.40
CA GLN A 14 1.69 -4.59 -15.89
C GLN A 14 1.14 -3.22 -15.55
N VAL A 15 1.93 -2.39 -14.88
CA VAL A 15 1.48 -1.06 -14.48
C VAL A 15 1.18 -0.22 -15.70
N LEU A 16 2.12 -0.15 -16.63
CA LEU A 16 1.98 0.73 -17.78
C LEU A 16 1.01 0.18 -18.82
N GLY A 17 0.79 -1.12 -18.80
CA GLY A 17 -0.13 -1.74 -19.75
C GLY A 17 -1.58 -1.74 -19.33
N ARG A 18 -1.90 -1.29 -18.14
CA ARG A 18 -3.27 -1.24 -17.64
C ARG A 18 -3.67 0.22 -17.43
N GLU A 19 -4.90 0.53 -17.80
CA GLU A 19 -5.40 1.90 -17.64
C GLU A 19 -6.39 1.91 -16.50
N MET A 20 -5.89 1.99 -15.29
CA MET A 20 -6.74 1.96 -14.10
C MET A 20 -6.09 2.81 -13.01
N GLU A 21 -6.86 3.13 -11.98
CA GLU A 21 -6.31 3.88 -10.85
C GLU A 21 -5.38 2.99 -10.05
N LEU A 22 -4.37 3.60 -9.45
CA LEU A 22 -3.36 2.82 -8.75
C LEU A 22 -3.93 2.03 -7.57
N LYS A 23 -4.92 2.58 -6.87
CA LYS A 23 -5.57 1.83 -5.80
C LYS A 23 -6.17 0.54 -6.34
N ASP A 24 -6.87 0.63 -7.46
CA ASP A 24 -7.47 -0.55 -8.08
C ASP A 24 -6.42 -1.52 -8.57
N PHE A 25 -5.34 -0.99 -9.15
CA PHE A 25 -4.26 -1.83 -9.63
C PHE A 25 -3.64 -2.64 -8.49
N LEU A 26 -3.34 -1.98 -7.39
CA LEU A 26 -2.66 -2.64 -6.28
C LEU A 26 -3.55 -3.63 -5.55
N THR A 27 -4.86 -3.44 -5.59
CA THR A 27 -5.78 -4.35 -4.91
C THR A 27 -6.36 -5.41 -5.83
N ASP A 28 -5.92 -5.45 -7.07
CA ASP A 28 -6.38 -6.45 -8.05
C ASP A 28 -5.63 -7.76 -7.79
N ASP A 29 -6.34 -8.77 -7.34
CA ASP A 29 -5.71 -10.05 -6.99
C ASP A 29 -5.11 -10.76 -8.19
N SER A 30 -5.50 -10.39 -9.40
CA SER A 30 -4.86 -10.98 -10.58
C SER A 30 -3.47 -10.41 -10.80
N VAL A 31 -3.13 -9.30 -10.14
CA VAL A 31 -1.82 -8.68 -10.23
C VAL A 31 -1.00 -9.00 -8.98
N ILE A 32 -1.55 -8.67 -7.82
CA ILE A 32 -0.84 -8.85 -6.55
C ILE A 32 -1.80 -9.50 -5.58
N VAL A 33 -1.56 -10.77 -5.29
CA VAL A 33 -2.45 -11.53 -4.43
C VAL A 33 -2.30 -11.06 -3.00
N GLY A 34 -3.42 -10.72 -2.38
CA GLY A 34 -3.47 -10.50 -0.95
C GLY A 34 -3.00 -9.15 -0.44
N LEU A 35 -2.74 -8.18 -1.33
CA LEU A 35 -2.25 -6.89 -0.85
C LEU A 35 -3.32 -6.15 -0.06
N GLY A 36 -4.52 -6.03 -0.59
CA GLY A 36 -5.64 -5.44 0.14
C GLY A 36 -5.55 -3.94 0.36
N ASP A 37 -6.60 -3.41 1.01
CA ASP A 37 -6.74 -1.96 1.18
C ASP A 37 -5.68 -1.35 2.07
N ILE A 38 -5.33 -2.04 3.14
CA ILE A 38 -4.39 -1.49 4.11
C ILE A 38 -3.05 -1.26 3.46
N TYR A 39 -2.50 -2.29 2.84
CA TYR A 39 -1.15 -2.19 2.31
C TYR A 39 -1.08 -1.41 1.01
N SER A 40 -2.17 -1.40 0.23
CA SER A 40 -2.17 -0.56 -0.97
C SER A 40 -2.04 0.91 -0.60
N ASP A 41 -2.71 1.36 0.46
CA ASP A 41 -2.59 2.75 0.89
C ASP A 41 -1.19 3.05 1.41
N GLU A 42 -0.59 2.11 2.13
CA GLU A 42 0.78 2.30 2.61
C GLU A 42 1.79 2.37 1.48
N VAL A 43 1.63 1.49 0.49
CA VAL A 43 2.50 1.52 -0.68
C VAL A 43 2.40 2.86 -1.40
N LEU A 44 1.19 3.34 -1.62
CA LEU A 44 1.00 4.60 -2.32
C LEU A 44 1.57 5.78 -1.54
N PHE A 45 1.42 5.78 -0.23
CA PHE A 45 2.01 6.82 0.60
C PHE A 45 3.53 6.82 0.46
N HIS A 46 4.16 5.67 0.60
CA HIS A 46 5.61 5.59 0.54
C HIS A 46 6.15 5.90 -0.85
N ALA A 47 5.39 5.58 -1.88
CA ALA A 47 5.78 5.92 -3.24
C ALA A 47 5.52 7.38 -3.60
N GLY A 48 4.71 8.06 -2.81
CA GLY A 48 4.35 9.44 -3.09
C GLY A 48 3.36 9.60 -4.21
N LEU A 49 2.55 8.58 -4.48
CA LEU A 49 1.60 8.57 -5.59
C LEU A 49 0.17 8.52 -5.07
N ALA A 50 -0.72 9.22 -5.77
CA ALA A 50 -2.12 9.32 -5.37
C ALA A 50 -2.87 8.03 -5.72
N TYR A 51 -3.90 7.73 -4.90
CA TYR A 51 -4.70 6.54 -5.11
C TYR A 51 -5.38 6.52 -6.48
N ASN A 52 -5.72 7.70 -6.98
CA ASN A 52 -6.45 7.80 -8.25
C ASN A 52 -5.54 8.15 -9.42
N ARG A 53 -4.23 8.07 -9.24
CA ARG A 53 -3.31 8.30 -10.35
C ARG A 53 -3.46 7.17 -11.36
N GLY A 54 -3.54 7.51 -12.64
CA GLY A 54 -3.64 6.50 -13.68
C GLY A 54 -2.37 5.68 -13.81
N SER A 55 -2.50 4.36 -13.81
CA SER A 55 -1.34 3.49 -13.86
C SER A 55 -0.52 3.68 -15.13
N ALA A 56 -1.17 3.95 -16.24
CA ALA A 56 -0.47 4.13 -17.52
C ALA A 56 0.20 5.48 -17.64
N THR A 57 -0.01 6.39 -16.70
CA THR A 57 0.57 7.75 -16.76
C THR A 57 1.87 7.90 -15.99
N LEU A 58 2.35 6.83 -15.37
CA LEU A 58 3.53 6.92 -14.53
C LEU A 58 4.80 7.06 -15.37
N SER A 59 5.73 7.88 -14.88
CA SER A 59 7.06 7.94 -15.47
C SER A 59 7.86 6.73 -15.05
N THR A 60 8.99 6.52 -15.70
CA THR A 60 9.89 5.42 -15.33
C THR A 60 10.31 5.52 -13.87
N GLN A 61 10.62 6.73 -13.40
CA GLN A 61 11.04 6.91 -12.02
C GLN A 61 9.88 6.63 -11.06
N GLU A 62 8.67 7.03 -11.43
CA GLU A 62 7.49 6.76 -10.60
C GLU A 62 7.21 5.27 -10.51
N VAL A 63 7.37 4.54 -11.62
CA VAL A 63 7.22 3.10 -11.60
C VAL A 63 8.24 2.47 -10.65
N ARG A 64 9.47 2.94 -10.68
CA ARG A 64 10.52 2.41 -9.79
C ARG A 64 10.22 2.70 -8.33
N ARG A 65 9.73 3.91 -8.04
CA ARG A 65 9.36 4.24 -6.66
C ARG A 65 8.21 3.37 -6.18
N LEU A 66 7.23 3.16 -7.04
CA LEU A 66 6.10 2.30 -6.70
C LEU A 66 6.57 0.87 -6.44
N TYR A 67 7.42 0.36 -7.30
CA TYR A 67 7.96 -0.98 -7.15
C TYR A 67 8.71 -1.14 -5.83
N ARG A 68 9.59 -0.19 -5.53
CA ARG A 68 10.35 -0.25 -4.28
C ARG A 68 9.43 -0.21 -3.07
N ALA A 69 8.46 0.70 -3.09
CA ALA A 69 7.52 0.81 -1.98
C ALA A 69 6.73 -0.49 -1.81
N LEU A 70 6.33 -1.10 -2.92
CA LEU A 70 5.61 -2.36 -2.87
C LEU A 70 6.46 -3.46 -2.23
N ILE A 71 7.70 -3.62 -2.70
CA ILE A 71 8.57 -4.67 -2.18
C ILE A 71 8.84 -4.46 -0.69
N GLU A 72 9.12 -3.23 -0.29
CA GLU A 72 9.40 -2.95 1.11
C GLU A 72 8.17 -3.17 1.98
N THR A 73 7.00 -2.77 1.51
CA THR A 73 5.78 -2.94 2.28
C THR A 73 5.44 -4.42 2.42
N VAL A 74 5.57 -5.18 1.34
CA VAL A 74 5.29 -6.63 1.41
C VAL A 74 6.28 -7.30 2.35
N HIS A 75 7.55 -6.94 2.27
CA HIS A 75 8.57 -7.50 3.14
C HIS A 75 8.22 -7.24 4.61
N ASP A 76 7.85 -6.00 4.93
CA ASP A 76 7.48 -5.67 6.30
C ASP A 76 6.21 -6.40 6.73
N ALA A 77 5.25 -6.51 5.84
CA ALA A 77 4.01 -7.21 6.16
C ALA A 77 4.27 -8.67 6.50
N ILE A 78 5.11 -9.32 5.73
CA ILE A 78 5.46 -10.72 5.99
C ILE A 78 6.17 -10.84 7.33
N LYS A 79 7.10 -9.94 7.59
CA LYS A 79 7.86 -9.97 8.84
C LYS A 79 6.94 -9.85 10.05
N TYR A 80 6.05 -8.85 10.05
CA TYR A 80 5.20 -8.61 11.20
C TYR A 80 4.06 -9.61 11.31
N ARG A 81 3.54 -10.05 10.19
CA ARG A 81 2.48 -11.05 10.22
C ARG A 81 3.00 -12.40 10.67
N GLY A 82 4.22 -12.72 10.27
CA GLY A 82 4.83 -13.96 10.75
C GLY A 82 4.93 -13.97 12.25
N THR A 83 5.35 -12.85 12.84
CA THR A 83 5.42 -12.74 14.28
C THR A 83 4.04 -12.86 14.91
N SER A 84 3.05 -12.17 14.33
CA SER A 84 1.70 -12.22 14.85
C SER A 84 1.10 -13.61 14.79
N ILE A 85 1.34 -14.30 13.69
CA ILE A 85 0.80 -15.64 13.54
C ILE A 85 1.32 -16.55 14.61
N GLU A 86 2.59 -16.44 14.91
CA GLU A 86 3.18 -17.30 15.92
C GLU A 86 2.62 -17.01 17.30
N SER A 87 2.44 -15.77 17.57
CA SER A 87 1.86 -15.41 18.84
C SER A 87 0.38 -15.56 18.82
N ARG A 88 -0.31 -15.48 17.67
CA ARG A 88 -1.60 -15.52 17.29
C ARG A 88 -2.42 -14.64 17.48
N PRO A 89 -2.59 -14.05 17.22
CA PRO A 89 -3.09 -13.39 16.81
C PRO A 89 -3.16 -12.27 16.31
N PHE A 90 -3.01 -12.50 15.80
CA PHE A 90 -3.05 -11.41 15.27
C PHE A 90 -4.27 -10.64 15.33
N VAL A 91 -4.73 -10.90 15.75
CA VAL A 91 -5.73 -10.24 15.83
C VAL A 91 -6.07 -9.72 16.85
N ASP A 92 -5.27 -10.40 16.89
CA ASP A 92 -5.35 -10.01 17.52
C ASP A 92 -5.24 -9.53 17.95
N ALA A 93 -5.13 -9.95 17.86
CA ALA A 93 -5.03 -9.51 18.25
C ALA A 93 -5.05 -8.98 18.79
N TYR A 94 -5.05 -9.28 18.89
CA TYR A 94 -4.98 -8.65 19.34
C TYR A 94 -4.60 -7.99 19.52
N GLY A 95 -4.22 -8.59 19.10
CA GLY A 95 -3.81 -7.98 19.10
C GLY A 95 -3.33 -7.32 19.10
N GLU A 96 -3.02 -8.47 19.38
CA GLU A 96 -2.81 -7.19 19.52
C GLU A 96 -2.58 -6.50 18.26
N PRO A 97 -3.54 -6.01 17.78
CA PRO A 97 -3.37 -5.25 16.58
C PRO A 97 -2.54 -4.01 16.79
N GLY A 98 -2.22 -3.70 18.02
CA GLY A 98 -1.44 -2.53 18.30
C GLY A 98 -0.09 -2.52 17.63
N ASP A 99 0.63 -3.64 17.70
CA ASP A 99 1.93 -3.68 17.05
C ASP A 99 1.82 -3.50 15.56
N PHE A 100 0.83 -4.12 14.97
CA PHE A 100 0.62 -4.02 13.56
C PHE A 100 0.30 -2.58 13.17
N GLY A 101 -0.56 -1.93 13.96
CA GLY A 101 -0.99 -0.58 13.65
C GLY A 101 0.11 0.45 13.75
N ILE A 102 1.08 0.29 14.65
CA ILE A 102 2.11 1.31 14.80
C ILE A 102 3.06 1.37 13.62
N HIS A 103 3.04 0.36 12.75
CA HIS A 103 3.87 0.38 11.56
C HIS A 103 3.17 0.96 10.35
N LEU A 104 1.90 1.36 10.51
CA LEU A 104 1.15 1.95 9.41
C LEU A 104 1.31 3.47 9.44
N ALA A 105 1.56 4.05 8.27
CA ALA A 105 1.76 5.49 8.18
C ALA A 105 0.46 6.25 7.98
N VAL A 106 -0.46 5.71 7.20
CA VAL A 106 -1.68 6.44 6.84
C VAL A 106 -2.96 5.66 7.07
N TYR A 107 -2.97 4.37 6.88
CA TYR A 107 -4.22 3.62 6.91
C TYR A 107 -4.84 3.67 8.31
N GLY A 108 -6.11 4.05 8.35
CA GLY A 108 -6.82 4.15 9.62
C GLY A 108 -6.48 5.38 10.45
N ARG A 109 -5.72 6.32 9.89
CA ARG A 109 -5.20 7.46 10.64
C ARG A 109 -5.71 8.80 10.14
N ALA A 110 -6.89 8.81 9.55
CA ALA A 110 -7.48 10.06 9.05
C ALA A 110 -7.59 11.07 10.17
N GLY A 111 -7.23 12.31 9.88
CA GLY A 111 -7.24 13.39 10.86
C GLY A 111 -5.92 13.56 11.60
N GLU A 112 -5.05 12.55 11.60
CA GLU A 112 -3.73 12.69 12.18
C GLU A 112 -2.81 13.39 11.20
N LEU A 113 -1.74 13.99 11.70
CA LEU A 113 -0.84 14.71 10.82
C LEU A 113 0.01 13.74 10.02
N SER A 114 0.12 14.03 8.72
CA SER A 114 0.95 13.23 7.84
C SER A 114 2.41 13.36 8.25
N PRO A 115 3.16 12.24 8.30
CA PRO A 115 4.58 12.33 8.62
C PRO A 115 5.40 13.09 7.58
N ARG A 116 4.84 13.29 6.39
CA ARG A 116 5.57 14.02 5.35
C ARG A 116 5.21 15.49 5.28
N SER A 117 3.91 15.78 5.18
CA SER A 117 3.48 17.16 4.93
C SER A 117 3.03 17.87 6.17
N ARG A 118 2.77 17.15 7.25
CA ARG A 118 2.23 17.69 8.49
C ARG A 118 0.80 18.18 8.33
N ALA A 119 0.19 17.97 7.17
CA ALA A 119 -1.24 18.22 6.98
C ALA A 119 -2.02 16.99 7.41
N PRO A 120 -3.31 17.13 7.72
CA PRO A 120 -4.10 15.98 8.15
C PRO A 120 -4.20 14.92 7.06
N ILE A 121 -4.06 13.67 7.47
CA ILE A 121 -4.31 12.54 6.57
C ILE A 121 -5.78 12.52 6.24
N GLN A 122 -6.10 12.32 4.97
CA GLN A 122 -7.47 12.32 4.49
C GLN A 122 -7.89 10.91 4.12
N ARG A 123 -9.20 10.70 4.02
CA ARG A 123 -9.72 9.44 3.52
C ARG A 123 -10.89 9.71 2.59
N ILE A 124 -11.09 8.78 1.66
CA ILE A 124 -12.20 8.85 0.73
C ILE A 124 -12.76 7.44 0.56
N LYS A 125 -14.05 7.33 0.33
CA LYS A 125 -14.68 6.05 0.13
C LYS A 125 -14.87 5.80 -1.37
N LEU A 126 -14.32 4.69 -1.85
CA LEU A 126 -14.35 4.33 -3.25
C LEU A 126 -15.00 2.97 -3.38
N LYS A 127 -16.19 2.93 -3.98
CA LYS A 127 -16.87 1.65 -4.22
C LYS A 127 -16.97 0.81 -2.95
N GLY A 128 -17.29 1.47 -1.83
CA GLY A 128 -17.45 0.78 -0.56
C GLY A 128 -16.16 0.53 0.21
N ARG A 129 -15.04 1.00 -0.30
CA ARG A 129 -13.74 0.79 0.33
C ARG A 129 -13.10 2.13 0.66
N TRP A 130 -12.35 2.18 1.76
CA TRP A 130 -11.67 3.39 2.16
C TRP A 130 -10.28 3.48 1.57
N ALA A 131 -9.88 4.68 1.16
CA ALA A 131 -8.51 4.97 0.74
C ALA A 131 -8.00 6.13 1.58
N TYR A 132 -6.86 5.95 2.23
CA TYR A 132 -6.23 6.96 3.07
C TYR A 132 -5.03 7.56 2.35
N TYR A 133 -4.89 8.88 2.39
CA TYR A 133 -3.85 9.52 1.60
C TYR A 133 -3.44 10.86 2.20
N CYS A 134 -2.29 11.35 1.75
CA CYS A 134 -1.77 12.66 2.12
C CYS A 134 -1.78 13.58 0.92
N ASP A 135 -1.74 14.88 1.19
CA ASP A 135 -1.74 15.89 0.14
C ASP A 135 -0.45 15.90 -0.69
N THR A 136 0.61 15.25 -0.22
CA THR A 136 1.86 15.16 -0.98
C THR A 136 1.87 14.06 -2.03
N GLN A 137 0.87 13.22 -2.05
CA GLN A 137 0.80 12.14 -3.03
C GLN A 137 0.25 12.66 -4.35
N VAL A 138 0.92 12.35 -5.41
CA VAL A 138 0.57 12.84 -6.73
C VAL A 138 0.31 11.70 -7.68
#